data_a5b9970797dc59d3c7e0d6da6e0a8df7
#
_entry.id   a5b9970797dc59d3c7e0d6da6e0a8df7
#
_cell.length_a   1.000
_cell.length_b   1.000
_cell.length_c   1.000
_cell.angle_alpha   90.00
_cell.angle_beta   90.00
_cell.angle_gamma   90.00
#
_symmetry.space_group_name_H-M   'P 1'
#
loop_
_entity.id
_entity.type
_entity.pdbx_description
1 polymer ?
#
loop_
_entity_poly.entity_id
_entity_poly.type
_entity_poly.pdbx_seq_one_letter_code
_entity_poly.pdbx_strand_id
1 'polypeptide(L)'
;MKSIQVRTADGVRLVGMHVTTERDERDLAIVLAHGFTVTTARPHVQRVAARFARSAGVVMVDFRGHGRSEGRSTAGDFEVLDVDATVRWAREAGYRRIATVGFSMGGAVVLRHAALSPATTGLAPVEPVNAVVSVSAPSRWFIRDTVPMRRVHWLLETPTGRWVAEKALRTRVGGGWSVPPEWPVAVAGRIAPTPALIVQGDRDPYFGVEHGRALAAAAPGADYWELAGFGHAEGALTPALVDRISGWVAAAARRAGTMPA
;
A
#
# COMPACT_ATOMS: atom_id res chain seq x y z
N MET A 1 11.70 -6.77 16.19
CA MET A 1 10.59 -5.87 15.82
C MET A 1 10.59 -4.70 16.79
N LYS A 2 10.68 -3.47 16.30
CA LYS A 2 10.70 -2.23 17.10
C LYS A 2 9.50 -1.36 16.75
N SER A 3 8.85 -0.72 17.74
CA SER A 3 7.82 0.28 17.48
C SER A 3 8.45 1.55 16.92
N ILE A 4 7.79 2.15 15.95
CA ILE A 4 8.20 3.43 15.35
C ILE A 4 7.05 4.43 15.39
N GLN A 5 7.38 5.70 15.32
CA GLN A 5 6.47 6.80 15.08
C GLN A 5 6.97 7.62 13.91
N VAL A 6 6.05 8.01 13.05
CA VAL A 6 6.34 8.78 11.85
C VAL A 6 5.37 9.96 11.79
N ARG A 7 5.81 11.11 11.31
CA ARG A 7 4.94 12.28 11.11
C ARG A 7 4.83 12.59 9.62
N THR A 8 3.61 12.69 9.14
CA THR A 8 3.31 13.06 7.76
C THR A 8 3.56 14.55 7.49
N ALA A 9 3.64 14.94 6.23
CA ALA A 9 3.83 16.34 5.83
C ALA A 9 2.70 17.26 6.31
N ASP A 10 1.47 16.73 6.43
CA ASP A 10 0.31 17.43 6.98
C ASP A 10 0.16 17.29 8.52
N GLY A 11 1.22 16.79 9.19
CA GLY A 11 1.33 16.80 10.65
C GLY A 11 0.70 15.61 11.38
N VAL A 12 0.12 14.64 10.69
CA VAL A 12 -0.49 13.46 11.31
C VAL A 12 0.58 12.52 11.89
N ARG A 13 0.43 12.12 13.16
CA ARG A 13 1.32 11.15 13.79
C ARG A 13 0.83 9.73 13.50
N LEU A 14 1.70 8.95 12.89
CA LEU A 14 1.49 7.55 12.59
C LEU A 14 2.28 6.66 13.55
N VAL A 15 1.71 5.52 13.92
CA VAL A 15 2.33 4.51 14.77
C VAL A 15 2.50 3.24 13.96
N GLY A 16 3.68 2.63 14.06
CA GLY A 16 3.98 1.46 13.28
C GLY A 16 5.08 0.60 13.86
N MET A 17 5.65 -0.23 13.02
CA MET A 17 6.68 -1.19 13.38
C MET A 17 7.76 -1.26 12.31
N HIS A 18 8.99 -1.46 12.77
CA HIS A 18 10.15 -1.79 11.96
C HIS A 18 10.65 -3.18 12.33
N VAL A 19 10.81 -4.03 11.34
CA VAL A 19 11.40 -5.37 11.46
C VAL A 19 12.71 -5.37 10.67
N THR A 20 13.83 -5.53 11.36
CA THR A 20 15.15 -5.66 10.71
C THR A 20 15.28 -7.03 10.05
N THR A 21 16.11 -7.13 9.02
CA THR A 21 16.51 -8.43 8.46
C THR A 21 17.40 -9.19 9.45
N GLU A 22 17.48 -10.51 9.29
CA GLU A 22 18.41 -11.34 10.04
C GLU A 22 19.88 -10.99 9.76
N ARG A 23 20.18 -10.39 8.60
CA ARG A 23 21.52 -10.01 8.13
C ARG A 23 21.94 -8.60 8.52
N ASP A 24 21.08 -7.84 9.19
CA ASP A 24 21.26 -6.40 9.54
C ASP A 24 21.73 -5.50 8.37
N GLU A 25 21.54 -5.95 7.15
CA GLU A 25 21.89 -5.20 5.95
C GLU A 25 20.81 -4.16 5.65
N ARG A 26 21.21 -2.88 5.53
CA ARG A 26 20.32 -1.78 5.15
C ARG A 26 20.33 -1.52 3.64
N ASP A 27 20.39 -2.58 2.86
CA ASP A 27 20.38 -2.49 1.42
C ASP A 27 18.98 -2.23 0.86
N LEU A 28 17.96 -2.98 1.35
CA LEU A 28 16.58 -2.90 0.87
C LEU A 28 15.62 -2.84 2.05
N ALA A 29 14.68 -1.89 2.02
CA ALA A 29 13.49 -1.89 2.84
C ALA A 29 12.23 -2.12 1.99
N ILE A 30 11.26 -2.84 2.56
CA ILE A 30 9.90 -2.97 2.04
C ILE A 30 8.97 -2.19 2.98
N VAL A 31 8.33 -1.16 2.44
CA VAL A 31 7.26 -0.43 3.12
C VAL A 31 5.95 -1.15 2.82
N LEU A 32 5.31 -1.72 3.87
CA LEU A 32 4.02 -2.41 3.73
C LEU A 32 2.85 -1.45 4.01
N ALA A 33 1.94 -1.37 3.06
CA ALA A 33 0.72 -0.57 3.10
C ALA A 33 -0.52 -1.48 3.19
N HIS A 34 -1.19 -1.49 4.35
CA HIS A 34 -2.30 -2.40 4.64
C HIS A 34 -3.63 -2.01 3.98
N GLY A 35 -4.60 -2.93 3.94
CA GLY A 35 -5.95 -2.70 3.45
C GLY A 35 -6.81 -1.84 4.40
N PHE A 36 -7.99 -1.38 3.91
CA PHE A 36 -8.95 -0.64 4.71
C PHE A 36 -9.43 -1.48 5.90
N THR A 37 -9.59 -0.87 7.08
CA THR A 37 -9.94 -1.50 8.38
C THR A 37 -8.94 -2.53 8.92
N VAL A 38 -7.78 -2.65 8.30
CA VAL A 38 -6.69 -3.50 8.78
C VAL A 38 -5.71 -2.66 9.62
N THR A 39 -4.92 -3.29 10.47
CA THR A 39 -3.87 -2.65 11.26
C THR A 39 -2.62 -3.52 11.29
N THR A 40 -1.48 -2.91 11.57
CA THR A 40 -0.20 -3.60 11.72
C THR A 40 -0.18 -4.64 12.85
N ALA A 41 -1.11 -4.54 13.79
CA ALA A 41 -1.26 -5.49 14.90
C ALA A 41 -1.99 -6.79 14.50
N ARG A 42 -2.57 -6.89 13.31
CA ARG A 42 -3.28 -8.10 12.88
C ARG A 42 -2.30 -9.26 12.67
N PRO A 43 -2.61 -10.46 13.18
CA PRO A 43 -1.68 -11.60 13.08
C PRO A 43 -1.28 -11.97 11.66
N HIS A 44 -2.19 -11.87 10.69
CA HIS A 44 -1.88 -12.15 9.28
C HIS A 44 -0.93 -11.10 8.68
N VAL A 45 -1.06 -9.81 9.05
CA VAL A 45 -0.12 -8.75 8.63
C VAL A 45 1.26 -9.00 9.22
N GLN A 46 1.32 -9.37 10.50
CA GLN A 46 2.60 -9.67 11.16
C GLN A 46 3.30 -10.90 10.56
N ARG A 47 2.54 -11.95 10.21
CA ARG A 47 3.10 -13.12 9.50
C ARG A 47 3.68 -12.74 8.14
N VAL A 48 2.97 -11.91 7.37
CA VAL A 48 3.42 -11.41 6.08
C VAL A 48 4.69 -10.56 6.25
N ALA A 49 4.70 -9.63 7.21
CA ALA A 49 5.86 -8.79 7.52
C ALA A 49 7.08 -9.62 7.95
N ALA A 50 6.88 -10.60 8.83
CA ALA A 50 7.94 -11.50 9.26
C ALA A 50 8.52 -12.34 8.11
N ARG A 51 7.69 -12.72 7.13
CA ARG A 51 8.16 -13.45 5.95
C ARG A 51 8.98 -12.55 5.03
N PHE A 52 8.54 -11.33 4.74
CA PHE A 52 9.33 -10.34 3.99
C PHE A 52 10.65 -10.00 4.69
N ALA A 53 10.66 -9.95 6.03
CA ALA A 53 11.83 -9.62 6.82
C ALA A 53 12.99 -10.62 6.68
N ARG A 54 12.75 -11.80 6.10
CA ARG A 54 13.83 -12.75 5.76
C ARG A 54 14.76 -12.25 4.65
N SER A 55 14.31 -11.30 3.82
CA SER A 55 15.05 -10.82 2.65
C SER A 55 15.28 -9.32 2.61
N ALA A 56 14.51 -8.53 3.35
CA ALA A 56 14.59 -7.06 3.36
C ALA A 56 14.17 -6.54 4.74
N GLY A 57 14.59 -5.32 5.11
CA GLY A 57 13.97 -4.64 6.24
C GLY A 57 12.49 -4.38 5.95
N VAL A 58 11.62 -4.49 6.95
CA VAL A 58 10.17 -4.21 6.76
C VAL A 58 9.77 -3.04 7.63
N VAL A 59 9.17 -2.04 7.02
CA VAL A 59 8.60 -0.87 7.71
C VAL A 59 7.11 -0.83 7.41
N MET A 60 6.29 -0.70 8.44
CA MET A 60 4.84 -0.59 8.28
C MET A 60 4.25 0.32 9.36
N VAL A 61 3.26 1.10 8.98
CA VAL A 61 2.51 1.96 9.89
C VAL A 61 1.02 1.62 9.81
N ASP A 62 0.29 1.85 10.90
CA ASP A 62 -1.16 1.99 10.79
C ASP A 62 -1.43 3.27 10.01
N PHE A 63 -2.17 3.22 8.92
CA PHE A 63 -2.57 4.42 8.18
C PHE A 63 -3.37 5.39 9.06
N ARG A 64 -3.41 6.65 8.67
CA ARG A 64 -4.23 7.66 9.35
C ARG A 64 -5.63 7.12 9.65
N GLY A 65 -6.12 7.42 10.83
CA GLY A 65 -7.42 6.92 11.29
C GLY A 65 -7.45 5.45 11.71
N HIS A 66 -6.43 4.64 11.43
CA HIS A 66 -6.39 3.22 11.81
C HIS A 66 -5.59 2.99 13.10
N GLY A 67 -6.01 1.98 13.85
CA GLY A 67 -5.28 1.49 15.01
C GLY A 67 -4.88 2.58 16.00
N ARG A 68 -3.56 2.79 16.16
CA ARG A 68 -2.99 3.78 17.08
C ARG A 68 -2.52 5.07 16.39
N SER A 69 -2.60 5.16 15.07
CA SER A 69 -2.28 6.37 14.32
C SER A 69 -3.35 7.44 14.49
N GLU A 70 -2.96 8.70 14.45
CA GLU A 70 -3.87 9.84 14.54
C GLU A 70 -4.63 10.09 13.22
N GLY A 71 -5.38 11.17 13.17
CA GLY A 71 -6.14 11.57 11.99
C GLY A 71 -7.38 10.72 11.73
N ARG A 72 -7.84 10.78 10.48
CA ARG A 72 -9.00 10.04 9.97
C ARG A 72 -8.67 9.50 8.58
N SER A 73 -9.11 8.28 8.29
CA SER A 73 -8.94 7.68 6.97
C SER A 73 -9.75 8.45 5.93
N THR A 74 -9.11 8.71 4.82
CA THR A 74 -9.69 9.31 3.62
C THR A 74 -9.90 8.29 2.51
N ALA A 75 -9.87 7.00 2.86
CA ALA A 75 -10.12 5.87 1.96
C ALA A 75 -9.23 5.88 0.69
N GLY A 76 -7.94 6.21 0.87
CA GLY A 76 -6.94 6.14 -0.20
C GLY A 76 -6.52 7.48 -0.79
N ASP A 77 -7.03 8.61 -0.28
CA ASP A 77 -6.61 9.94 -0.76
C ASP A 77 -5.35 10.44 -0.05
N PHE A 78 -5.47 10.94 1.18
CA PHE A 78 -4.32 11.45 1.95
C PHE A 78 -3.42 10.33 2.51
N GLU A 79 -3.79 9.07 2.43
CA GLU A 79 -2.93 7.94 2.79
C GLU A 79 -1.65 7.88 1.95
N VAL A 80 -1.59 8.56 0.81
CA VAL A 80 -0.33 8.73 0.04
C VAL A 80 0.74 9.46 0.85
N LEU A 81 0.35 10.41 1.73
CA LEU A 81 1.27 11.11 2.63
C LEU A 81 1.78 10.19 3.75
N ASP A 82 0.99 9.20 4.12
CA ASP A 82 1.40 8.21 5.12
C ASP A 82 2.46 7.27 4.54
N VAL A 83 2.29 6.84 3.29
CA VAL A 83 3.30 6.08 2.54
C VAL A 83 4.58 6.90 2.40
N ASP A 84 4.47 8.16 1.93
CA ASP A 84 5.60 9.06 1.75
C ASP A 84 6.41 9.23 3.04
N ALA A 85 5.74 9.53 4.14
CA ALA A 85 6.39 9.68 5.45
C ALA A 85 7.07 8.38 5.91
N THR A 86 6.49 7.21 5.59
CA THR A 86 7.07 5.91 5.93
C THR A 86 8.29 5.59 5.05
N VAL A 87 8.25 5.95 3.77
CA VAL A 87 9.40 5.85 2.84
C VAL A 87 10.54 6.74 3.32
N ARG A 88 10.24 8.00 3.67
CA ARG A 88 11.22 8.95 4.22
C ARG A 88 11.86 8.40 5.49
N TRP A 89 11.06 7.89 6.42
CA TRP A 89 11.58 7.24 7.63
C TRP A 89 12.56 6.09 7.30
N ALA A 90 12.22 5.25 6.32
CA ALA A 90 13.11 4.16 5.91
C ALA A 90 14.42 4.68 5.32
N ARG A 91 14.38 5.78 4.57
CA ARG A 91 15.56 6.45 4.03
C ARG A 91 16.45 7.00 5.15
N GLU A 92 15.86 7.71 6.10
CA GLU A 92 16.56 8.25 7.29
C GLU A 92 17.13 7.13 8.17
N ALA A 93 16.46 5.96 8.23
CA ALA A 93 16.98 4.78 8.90
C ALA A 93 18.19 4.14 8.16
N GLY A 94 18.60 4.66 7.01
CA GLY A 94 19.79 4.26 6.27
C GLY A 94 19.57 3.21 5.19
N TYR A 95 18.33 2.89 4.82
CA TYR A 95 18.06 1.98 3.71
C TYR A 95 18.37 2.64 2.36
N ARG A 96 19.22 1.98 1.55
CA ARG A 96 19.64 2.50 0.25
C ARG A 96 18.56 2.38 -0.81
N ARG A 97 17.82 1.28 -0.80
CA ARG A 97 16.71 0.99 -1.72
C ARG A 97 15.44 0.79 -0.93
N ILE A 98 14.35 1.31 -1.46
CA ILE A 98 13.04 1.19 -0.82
C ILE A 98 12.03 0.76 -1.87
N ALA A 99 11.27 -0.29 -1.56
CA ALA A 99 10.12 -0.72 -2.34
C ALA A 99 8.86 -0.58 -1.50
N THR A 100 7.74 -0.30 -2.15
CA THR A 100 6.42 -0.33 -1.51
C THR A 100 5.65 -1.56 -1.93
N VAL A 101 4.98 -2.22 -0.97
CA VAL A 101 4.05 -3.34 -1.22
C VAL A 101 2.73 -3.00 -0.55
N GLY A 102 1.70 -2.80 -1.35
CA GLY A 102 0.38 -2.40 -0.86
C GLY A 102 -0.68 -3.46 -1.12
N PHE A 103 -1.66 -3.53 -0.22
CA PHE A 103 -2.74 -4.50 -0.23
C PHE A 103 -4.09 -3.80 -0.28
N SER A 104 -5.00 -4.21 -1.19
CA SER A 104 -6.34 -3.64 -1.30
C SER A 104 -6.29 -2.10 -1.45
N MET A 105 -6.88 -1.35 -0.52
CA MET A 105 -6.74 0.12 -0.45
C MET A 105 -5.26 0.54 -0.45
N GLY A 106 -4.42 -0.11 0.34
CA GLY A 106 -2.98 0.16 0.36
C GLY A 106 -2.31 -0.10 -0.99
N GLY A 107 -2.80 -1.07 -1.77
CA GLY A 107 -2.33 -1.31 -3.14
C GLY A 107 -2.62 -0.15 -4.08
N ALA A 108 -3.81 0.45 -3.99
CA ALA A 108 -4.15 1.66 -4.74
C ALA A 108 -3.32 2.87 -4.27
N VAL A 109 -3.09 2.98 -2.95
CA VAL A 109 -2.30 4.07 -2.37
C VAL A 109 -0.84 4.03 -2.82
N VAL A 110 -0.18 2.86 -2.84
CA VAL A 110 1.22 2.78 -3.28
C VAL A 110 1.38 3.03 -4.78
N LEU A 111 0.41 2.66 -5.63
CA LEU A 111 0.39 3.03 -7.04
C LEU A 111 0.26 4.54 -7.21
N ARG A 112 -0.67 5.17 -6.49
CA ARG A 112 -0.83 6.62 -6.50
C ARG A 112 0.43 7.33 -5.99
N HIS A 113 1.03 6.86 -4.90
CA HIS A 113 2.29 7.41 -4.38
C HIS A 113 3.41 7.36 -5.42
N ALA A 114 3.62 6.21 -6.07
CA ALA A 114 4.66 6.06 -7.11
C ALA A 114 4.39 6.91 -8.36
N ALA A 115 3.11 7.22 -8.63
CA ALA A 115 2.69 8.08 -9.76
C ALA A 115 2.74 9.59 -9.43
N LEU A 116 2.88 9.97 -8.16
CA LEU A 116 2.96 11.36 -7.74
C LEU A 116 4.37 11.89 -8.02
N SER A 117 4.44 12.97 -8.78
CA SER A 117 5.66 13.76 -8.88
C SER A 117 5.51 15.05 -8.07
N PRO A 118 6.63 15.70 -7.69
CA PRO A 118 6.59 17.04 -7.05
C PRO A 118 5.78 18.05 -7.86
N ALA A 119 5.76 17.92 -9.17
CA ALA A 119 5.02 18.81 -10.07
C ALA A 119 3.49 18.64 -10.00
N THR A 120 2.99 17.48 -9.54
CA THR A 120 1.56 17.16 -9.55
C THR A 120 0.83 17.50 -8.26
N THR A 121 1.51 17.62 -7.14
CA THR A 121 0.85 17.74 -5.83
C THR A 121 0.91 19.13 -5.20
N GLY A 122 1.85 19.99 -5.64
CA GLY A 122 2.14 21.24 -4.90
C GLY A 122 2.60 21.00 -3.45
N LEU A 123 2.69 19.75 -3.04
CA LEU A 123 3.20 19.30 -1.74
C LEU A 123 4.73 19.10 -1.83
N ALA A 124 5.38 18.96 -0.69
CA ALA A 124 6.79 18.66 -0.61
C ALA A 124 7.20 17.47 -1.53
N PRO A 125 8.47 17.38 -1.97
CA PRO A 125 8.93 16.34 -2.86
C PRO A 125 8.52 14.97 -2.30
N VAL A 126 7.82 14.18 -3.13
CA VAL A 126 7.46 12.81 -2.79
C VAL A 126 8.73 11.96 -2.85
N GLU A 127 8.99 11.18 -1.80
CA GLU A 127 10.17 10.32 -1.75
C GLU A 127 10.08 9.20 -2.81
N PRO A 128 11.03 9.12 -3.74
CA PRO A 128 10.99 8.11 -4.78
C PRO A 128 11.22 6.71 -4.20
N VAL A 129 10.59 5.72 -4.84
CA VAL A 129 10.77 4.30 -4.53
C VAL A 129 11.44 3.55 -5.68
N ASN A 130 12.15 2.48 -5.38
CA ASN A 130 12.88 1.68 -6.36
C ASN A 130 12.01 0.57 -7.00
N ALA A 131 10.87 0.26 -6.41
CA ALA A 131 9.88 -0.67 -6.97
C ALA A 131 8.54 -0.50 -6.25
N VAL A 132 7.44 -0.80 -6.93
CA VAL A 132 6.10 -0.80 -6.36
C VAL A 132 5.37 -2.12 -6.66
N VAL A 133 4.72 -2.68 -5.64
CA VAL A 133 3.88 -3.88 -5.78
C VAL A 133 2.48 -3.56 -5.27
N SER A 134 1.49 -3.83 -6.09
CA SER A 134 0.08 -3.66 -5.77
C SER A 134 -0.64 -5.01 -5.80
N VAL A 135 -1.23 -5.41 -4.68
CA VAL A 135 -1.91 -6.69 -4.52
C VAL A 135 -3.38 -6.46 -4.24
N SER A 136 -4.27 -7.04 -5.05
CA SER A 136 -5.73 -6.95 -4.92
C SER A 136 -6.24 -5.51 -4.83
N ALA A 137 -5.72 -4.60 -5.64
CA ALA A 137 -6.11 -3.19 -5.60
C ALA A 137 -7.32 -2.87 -6.47
N PRO A 138 -8.17 -1.91 -6.06
CA PRO A 138 -9.18 -1.35 -6.94
C PRO A 138 -8.51 -0.50 -8.05
N SER A 139 -9.01 -0.59 -9.28
CA SER A 139 -8.57 0.27 -10.38
C SER A 139 -9.26 1.65 -10.35
N ARG A 140 -10.41 1.74 -9.69
CA ARG A 140 -11.25 2.94 -9.58
C ARG A 140 -11.89 3.04 -8.20
N TRP A 141 -12.45 4.19 -7.87
CA TRP A 141 -13.27 4.39 -6.67
C TRP A 141 -14.75 4.07 -6.96
N PHE A 142 -15.59 4.09 -5.94
CA PHE A 142 -17.05 3.90 -6.02
C PHE A 142 -17.49 2.54 -6.60
N ILE A 143 -16.76 1.46 -6.27
CA ILE A 143 -17.10 0.10 -6.65
C ILE A 143 -18.19 -0.42 -5.71
N ARG A 144 -19.34 -0.83 -6.27
CA ARG A 144 -20.46 -1.42 -5.50
C ARG A 144 -20.97 -2.73 -6.09
N ASP A 145 -20.20 -3.32 -6.98
CA ASP A 145 -20.60 -4.49 -7.74
C ASP A 145 -20.70 -5.75 -6.84
N THR A 146 -19.89 -5.81 -5.78
CA THR A 146 -19.85 -6.94 -4.86
C THR A 146 -20.48 -6.62 -3.50
N VAL A 147 -20.96 -7.66 -2.79
CA VAL A 147 -21.51 -7.51 -1.44
C VAL A 147 -20.46 -6.94 -0.46
N PRO A 148 -19.21 -7.42 -0.42
CA PRO A 148 -18.19 -6.84 0.44
C PRO A 148 -17.97 -5.35 0.16
N MET A 149 -17.93 -4.92 -1.11
CA MET A 149 -17.71 -3.51 -1.44
C MET A 149 -18.92 -2.63 -1.07
N ARG A 150 -20.15 -3.12 -1.20
CA ARG A 150 -21.32 -2.40 -0.68
C ARG A 150 -21.24 -2.18 0.84
N ARG A 151 -20.70 -3.15 1.61
CA ARG A 151 -20.45 -2.99 3.05
C ARG A 151 -19.35 -1.96 3.33
N VAL A 152 -18.28 -1.95 2.54
CA VAL A 152 -17.23 -0.93 2.64
C VAL A 152 -17.82 0.46 2.41
N HIS A 153 -18.62 0.65 1.35
CA HIS A 153 -19.29 1.92 1.09
C HIS A 153 -20.24 2.35 2.22
N TRP A 154 -20.98 1.40 2.79
CA TRP A 154 -21.80 1.68 3.97
C TRP A 154 -20.95 2.20 5.15
N LEU A 155 -19.79 1.56 5.43
CA LEU A 155 -18.87 2.01 6.48
C LEU A 155 -18.33 3.43 6.22
N LEU A 156 -18.09 3.79 4.96
CA LEU A 156 -17.52 5.08 4.57
C LEU A 156 -18.56 6.20 4.53
N GLU A 157 -19.76 5.92 4.01
CA GLU A 157 -20.72 6.94 3.59
C GLU A 157 -21.77 7.25 4.64
N THR A 158 -22.10 6.31 5.53
CA THR A 158 -23.16 6.52 6.51
C THR A 158 -22.64 6.86 7.91
N PRO A 159 -23.36 7.69 8.69
CA PRO A 159 -22.98 7.96 10.08
C PRO A 159 -22.88 6.70 10.94
N THR A 160 -23.83 5.78 10.81
CA THR A 160 -23.84 4.50 11.52
C THR A 160 -22.69 3.62 11.11
N GLY A 161 -22.40 3.54 9.81
CA GLY A 161 -21.25 2.79 9.29
C GLY A 161 -19.93 3.32 9.83
N ARG A 162 -19.73 4.64 9.83
CA ARG A 162 -18.55 5.29 10.42
C ARG A 162 -18.42 5.02 11.90
N TRP A 163 -19.53 5.04 12.65
CA TRP A 163 -19.52 4.66 14.05
C TRP A 163 -19.08 3.20 14.26
N VAL A 164 -19.59 2.27 13.46
CA VAL A 164 -19.18 0.85 13.49
C VAL A 164 -17.69 0.70 13.12
N ALA A 165 -17.22 1.39 12.08
CA ALA A 165 -15.82 1.39 11.69
C ALA A 165 -14.92 1.84 12.85
N GLU A 166 -15.31 2.90 13.56
CA GLU A 166 -14.54 3.40 14.70
C GLU A 166 -14.57 2.46 15.91
N LYS A 167 -15.75 1.97 16.31
CA LYS A 167 -15.91 1.22 17.57
C LYS A 167 -15.53 -0.25 17.44
N ALA A 168 -15.87 -0.89 16.30
CA ALA A 168 -15.63 -2.32 16.10
C ALA A 168 -14.35 -2.62 15.30
N LEU A 169 -13.99 -1.75 14.35
CA LEU A 169 -12.86 -1.99 13.44
C LEU A 169 -11.64 -1.09 13.75
N ARG A 170 -11.71 -0.24 14.76
CA ARG A 170 -10.67 0.71 15.15
C ARG A 170 -10.21 1.59 13.99
N THR A 171 -11.17 2.02 13.15
CA THR A 171 -10.91 2.83 11.97
C THR A 171 -11.77 4.08 12.02
N ARG A 172 -11.15 5.23 12.31
CA ARG A 172 -11.81 6.54 12.27
C ARG A 172 -11.86 7.03 10.84
N VAL A 173 -13.03 7.03 10.24
CA VAL A 173 -13.26 7.48 8.87
C VAL A 173 -13.53 8.99 8.86
N GLY A 174 -12.95 9.70 7.92
CA GLY A 174 -13.20 11.11 7.64
C GLY A 174 -14.56 11.35 6.98
N GLY A 175 -14.83 12.59 6.61
CA GLY A 175 -15.91 12.94 5.68
C GLY A 175 -15.61 12.37 4.27
N GLY A 176 -16.62 12.35 3.42
CA GLY A 176 -16.40 12.04 2.00
C GLY A 176 -15.44 13.03 1.34
N TRP A 177 -14.95 12.68 0.16
CA TRP A 177 -14.10 13.56 -0.64
C TRP A 177 -14.92 14.77 -1.12
N SER A 178 -14.40 15.97 -0.92
CA SER A 178 -14.94 17.19 -1.56
C SER A 178 -14.67 17.15 -3.08
N VAL A 179 -13.49 16.65 -3.44
CA VAL A 179 -13.09 16.31 -4.80
C VAL A 179 -12.56 14.90 -4.76
N PRO A 180 -13.11 13.94 -5.51
CA PRO A 180 -12.59 12.58 -5.56
C PRO A 180 -11.13 12.59 -6.07
N PRO A 181 -10.23 11.83 -5.42
CA PRO A 181 -8.87 11.72 -5.91
C PRO A 181 -8.83 11.00 -7.25
N GLU A 182 -7.80 11.26 -8.05
CA GLU A 182 -7.60 10.55 -9.32
C GLU A 182 -7.65 9.04 -9.10
N TRP A 183 -8.29 8.34 -10.03
CA TRP A 183 -8.39 6.88 -9.95
C TRP A 183 -7.02 6.22 -10.08
N PRO A 184 -6.76 5.12 -9.39
CA PRO A 184 -5.49 4.39 -9.54
C PRO A 184 -5.15 4.08 -11.01
N VAL A 185 -6.14 3.68 -11.82
CA VAL A 185 -5.95 3.42 -13.25
C VAL A 185 -5.58 4.68 -14.05
N ALA A 186 -6.09 5.85 -13.66
CA ALA A 186 -5.79 7.10 -14.36
C ALA A 186 -4.36 7.59 -14.14
N VAL A 187 -3.76 7.22 -13.01
CA VAL A 187 -2.39 7.61 -12.65
C VAL A 187 -1.35 6.54 -12.99
N ALA A 188 -1.76 5.31 -13.25
CA ALA A 188 -0.87 4.17 -13.42
C ALA A 188 0.20 4.38 -14.52
N GLY A 189 -0.11 5.09 -15.58
CA GLY A 189 0.84 5.43 -16.65
C GLY A 189 1.99 6.33 -16.23
N ARG A 190 1.86 7.04 -15.10
CA ARG A 190 2.88 7.94 -14.56
C ARG A 190 3.89 7.24 -13.63
N ILE A 191 3.71 5.95 -13.37
CA ILE A 191 4.61 5.17 -12.50
C ILE A 191 5.97 4.96 -13.16
N ALA A 192 6.00 4.82 -14.49
CA ALA A 192 7.25 4.66 -15.22
C ALA A 192 8.20 5.86 -14.97
N PRO A 193 9.52 5.63 -14.83
CA PRO A 193 10.25 4.37 -15.05
C PRO A 193 10.34 3.44 -13.82
N THR A 194 9.62 3.71 -12.73
CA THR A 194 9.64 2.84 -11.54
C THR A 194 9.08 1.46 -11.87
N PRO A 195 9.82 0.35 -11.65
CA PRO A 195 9.31 -0.99 -11.86
C PRO A 195 8.06 -1.24 -11.03
N ALA A 196 7.01 -1.74 -11.67
CA ALA A 196 5.72 -2.02 -11.03
C ALA A 196 5.31 -3.49 -11.21
N LEU A 197 4.73 -4.08 -10.18
CA LEU A 197 4.08 -5.38 -10.21
C LEU A 197 2.64 -5.25 -9.73
N ILE A 198 1.71 -5.75 -10.52
CA ILE A 198 0.30 -5.83 -10.19
C ILE A 198 -0.06 -7.31 -10.00
N VAL A 199 -0.63 -7.65 -8.84
CA VAL A 199 -1.05 -9.02 -8.49
C VAL A 199 -2.55 -9.03 -8.21
N GLN A 200 -3.28 -9.88 -8.91
CA GLN A 200 -4.72 -10.04 -8.74
C GLN A 200 -5.13 -11.51 -8.72
N GLY A 201 -6.08 -11.85 -7.86
CA GLY A 201 -6.63 -13.20 -7.75
C GLY A 201 -7.98 -13.36 -8.45
N ASP A 202 -8.25 -14.53 -8.98
CA ASP A 202 -9.54 -14.89 -9.59
C ASP A 202 -10.63 -15.25 -8.56
N ARG A 203 -10.26 -15.43 -7.29
CA ARG A 203 -11.16 -15.70 -6.17
C ARG A 203 -11.31 -14.53 -5.21
N ASP A 204 -10.90 -13.33 -5.63
CA ASP A 204 -11.04 -12.11 -4.83
C ASP A 204 -12.53 -11.71 -4.72
N PRO A 205 -13.12 -11.71 -3.50
CA PRO A 205 -14.53 -11.39 -3.34
C PRO A 205 -14.84 -9.88 -3.40
N TYR A 206 -13.81 -9.02 -3.38
CA TYR A 206 -13.95 -7.57 -3.44
C TYR A 206 -13.79 -7.05 -4.85
N PHE A 207 -12.72 -7.48 -5.55
CA PHE A 207 -12.32 -6.97 -6.86
C PHE A 207 -12.05 -8.13 -7.81
N GLY A 208 -12.79 -8.21 -8.91
CA GLY A 208 -12.53 -9.18 -9.96
C GLY A 208 -11.21 -8.90 -10.71
N VAL A 209 -10.81 -9.85 -11.54
CA VAL A 209 -9.54 -9.78 -12.32
C VAL A 209 -9.48 -8.58 -13.27
N GLU A 210 -10.63 -8.02 -13.65
CA GLU A 210 -10.75 -6.85 -14.49
C GLU A 210 -10.06 -5.61 -13.88
N HIS A 211 -10.02 -5.51 -12.55
CA HIS A 211 -9.29 -4.41 -11.88
C HIS A 211 -7.78 -4.53 -12.08
N GLY A 212 -7.22 -5.72 -11.86
CA GLY A 212 -5.79 -5.97 -12.08
C GLY A 212 -5.39 -5.80 -13.54
N ARG A 213 -6.20 -6.32 -14.46
CA ARG A 213 -5.99 -6.18 -15.92
C ARG A 213 -6.03 -4.72 -16.37
N ALA A 214 -6.99 -3.93 -15.85
CA ALA A 214 -7.08 -2.52 -16.16
C ALA A 214 -5.87 -1.72 -15.66
N LEU A 215 -5.41 -1.99 -14.43
CA LEU A 215 -4.21 -1.37 -13.87
C LEU A 215 -2.96 -1.71 -14.68
N ALA A 216 -2.78 -2.99 -15.05
CA ALA A 216 -1.66 -3.44 -15.85
C ALA A 216 -1.66 -2.82 -17.26
N ALA A 217 -2.83 -2.75 -17.90
CA ALA A 217 -2.97 -2.11 -19.21
C ALA A 217 -2.64 -0.61 -19.17
N ALA A 218 -2.93 0.06 -18.05
CA ALA A 218 -2.67 1.49 -17.89
C ALA A 218 -1.25 1.81 -17.39
N ALA A 219 -0.46 0.81 -16.96
CA ALA A 219 0.92 0.96 -16.47
C ALA A 219 1.92 0.33 -17.43
N PRO A 220 2.42 1.03 -18.46
CA PRO A 220 3.36 0.47 -19.43
C PRO A 220 4.61 -0.08 -18.75
N GLY A 221 4.97 -1.33 -19.08
CA GLY A 221 6.14 -2.02 -18.52
C GLY A 221 5.91 -2.62 -17.13
N ALA A 222 4.70 -2.55 -16.57
CA ALA A 222 4.38 -3.26 -15.34
C ALA A 222 4.25 -4.78 -15.59
N ASP A 223 4.80 -5.57 -14.65
CA ASP A 223 4.51 -7.00 -14.60
C ASP A 223 3.10 -7.23 -14.04
N TYR A 224 2.38 -8.22 -14.60
CA TYR A 224 1.06 -8.61 -14.11
C TYR A 224 1.00 -10.09 -13.77
N TRP A 225 0.57 -10.40 -12.56
CA TRP A 225 0.33 -11.77 -12.11
C TRP A 225 -1.15 -11.96 -11.80
N GLU A 226 -1.85 -12.68 -12.68
CA GLU A 226 -3.19 -13.19 -12.40
C GLU A 226 -3.06 -14.57 -11.78
N LEU A 227 -3.56 -14.75 -10.56
CA LEU A 227 -3.32 -15.94 -9.76
C LEU A 227 -4.60 -16.74 -9.58
N ALA A 228 -4.59 -17.97 -10.06
CA ALA A 228 -5.70 -18.91 -9.88
C ALA A 228 -5.84 -19.29 -8.39
N GLY A 229 -7.07 -19.26 -7.89
CA GLY A 229 -7.41 -19.62 -6.51
C GLY A 229 -6.99 -18.58 -5.46
N PHE A 230 -6.36 -17.49 -5.85
CA PHE A 230 -5.97 -16.46 -4.90
C PHE A 230 -7.16 -15.57 -4.52
N GLY A 231 -7.34 -15.40 -3.21
CA GLY A 231 -8.37 -14.54 -2.64
C GLY A 231 -7.95 -13.08 -2.53
N HIS A 232 -8.28 -12.44 -1.40
CA HIS A 232 -8.10 -11.00 -1.25
C HIS A 232 -6.89 -10.64 -0.37
N ALA A 233 -6.01 -9.83 -0.91
CA ALA A 233 -4.99 -9.05 -0.21
C ALA A 233 -4.11 -9.86 0.76
N GLU A 234 -3.66 -9.23 1.86
CA GLU A 234 -2.73 -9.81 2.84
C GLU A 234 -3.28 -11.05 3.57
N GLY A 235 -4.62 -11.18 3.63
CA GLY A 235 -5.26 -12.34 4.26
C GLY A 235 -5.12 -13.63 3.48
N ALA A 236 -4.97 -13.53 2.16
CA ALA A 236 -4.86 -14.68 1.25
C ALA A 236 -3.40 -15.06 0.91
N LEU A 237 -2.41 -14.25 1.31
CA LEU A 237 -1.02 -14.51 0.97
C LEU A 237 -0.50 -15.80 1.60
N THR A 238 0.02 -16.66 0.76
CA THR A 238 0.79 -17.85 1.18
C THR A 238 2.26 -17.50 1.37
N PRO A 239 3.02 -18.25 2.19
CA PRO A 239 4.47 -18.05 2.32
C PRO A 239 5.20 -18.09 0.97
N ALA A 240 4.83 -18.99 0.08
CA ALA A 240 5.43 -19.10 -1.26
C ALA A 240 5.18 -17.86 -2.12
N LEU A 241 3.98 -17.27 -2.05
CA LEU A 241 3.68 -16.04 -2.78
C LEU A 241 4.43 -14.84 -2.23
N VAL A 242 4.58 -14.74 -0.91
CA VAL A 242 5.42 -13.70 -0.28
C VAL A 242 6.87 -13.83 -0.75
N ASP A 243 7.43 -15.04 -0.79
CA ASP A 243 8.79 -15.27 -1.28
C ASP A 243 8.95 -14.89 -2.75
N ARG A 244 7.97 -15.23 -3.59
CA ARG A 244 7.94 -14.86 -5.00
C ARG A 244 7.91 -13.34 -5.19
N ILE A 245 7.08 -12.62 -4.43
CA ILE A 245 7.03 -11.16 -4.42
C ILE A 245 8.36 -10.58 -3.91
N SER A 246 8.94 -11.14 -2.83
CA SER A 246 10.25 -10.71 -2.32
C SER A 246 11.36 -10.84 -3.36
N GLY A 247 11.39 -11.94 -4.09
CA GLY A 247 12.35 -12.15 -5.16
C GLY A 247 12.21 -11.13 -6.29
N TRP A 248 10.95 -10.87 -6.70
CA TRP A 248 10.67 -9.85 -7.72
C TRP A 248 11.11 -8.46 -7.25
N VAL A 249 10.74 -8.06 -6.01
CA VAL A 249 11.10 -6.76 -5.42
C VAL A 249 12.61 -6.58 -5.38
N ALA A 250 13.35 -7.60 -4.92
CA ALA A 250 14.79 -7.53 -4.82
C ALA A 250 15.47 -7.38 -6.21
N ALA A 251 14.95 -8.05 -7.23
CA ALA A 251 15.44 -7.91 -8.60
C ALA A 251 15.11 -6.54 -9.21
N ALA A 252 13.87 -6.08 -9.04
CA ALA A 252 13.39 -4.81 -9.56
C ALA A 252 14.11 -3.61 -8.93
N ALA A 253 14.26 -3.62 -7.60
CA ALA A 253 14.94 -2.53 -6.88
C ALA A 253 16.44 -2.42 -7.23
N ARG A 254 17.09 -3.53 -7.60
CA ARG A 254 18.48 -3.49 -8.11
C ARG A 254 18.56 -2.83 -9.48
N ARG A 255 17.65 -3.19 -10.41
CA ARG A 255 17.62 -2.60 -11.77
C ARG A 255 17.40 -1.09 -11.73
N ALA A 256 16.49 -0.61 -10.89
CA ALA A 256 16.22 0.82 -10.74
C ALA A 256 17.44 1.62 -10.21
N GLY A 257 18.29 1.01 -9.39
CA GLY A 257 19.52 1.64 -8.86
C GLY A 257 20.67 1.75 -9.85
N THR A 258 20.58 1.14 -11.03
CA THR A 258 21.60 1.16 -12.08
C THR A 258 21.27 2.09 -13.24
N MET A 259 20.09 2.69 -13.25
CA MET A 259 19.73 3.69 -14.26
C MET A 259 20.39 5.04 -13.91
N PRO A 260 21.13 5.67 -14.84
CA PRO A 260 21.63 7.03 -14.61
C PRO A 260 20.48 8.00 -14.47
N ALA A 261 20.66 8.99 -13.58
CA ALA A 261 19.71 10.05 -13.32
C ALA A 261 19.49 10.93 -14.56
#